data_1cff71ba0c78b83f2872b1e07d815428
#
_entry.id   1cff71ba0c78b83f2872b1e07d815428
#
_cell.length_a   1.000
_cell.length_b   1.000
_cell.length_c   1.000
_cell.angle_alpha   90.00
_cell.angle_beta   90.00
_cell.angle_gamma   90.00
#
_symmetry.space_group_name_H-M   'P 1'
#
loop_
_entity.id
_entity.type
_entity.pdbx_description
1 polymer ?
#
loop_
_entity_poly.entity_id
_entity_poly.type
_entity_poly.pdbx_seq_one_letter_code
_entity_poly.pdbx_strand_id
1 'polypeptide(L)'
;MDIANIIQTIAIYALPVLFAITVHEAAHGYVARHYGDGTAAFLGRVTLNPIKHIDPIGTIAMPLFLYIATGGNFLFGYAKPVPVNFGNLRNPKRDMVWVALAGPASNLVMALGWGVLLYLLAGAGVTERFFIEMCRAGMLVNVIMFVFNLFPLPPLDGGRILVGLLPAGPAMALSRIEPWGFFIVMGLVVAGVISNLWMRPLMQLTFGLLGIVLSPLEFLLK
;
A
#
# COMPACT_ATOMS: atom_id res chain seq x y z
N MET A 1 17.11 1.96 -22.34
CA MET A 1 17.47 1.51 -20.97
C MET A 1 18.36 0.30 -21.11
N ASP A 2 19.45 0.25 -20.36
CA ASP A 2 20.33 -0.92 -20.32
C ASP A 2 19.62 -2.06 -19.56
N ILE A 3 19.69 -3.28 -20.07
CA ILE A 3 19.09 -4.48 -19.48
C ILE A 3 19.60 -4.69 -18.03
N ALA A 4 20.88 -4.40 -17.78
CA ALA A 4 21.47 -4.49 -16.45
C ALA A 4 20.77 -3.57 -15.44
N ASN A 5 20.46 -2.35 -15.82
CA ASN A 5 19.72 -1.38 -14.98
C ASN A 5 18.28 -1.84 -14.68
N ILE A 6 17.62 -2.48 -15.65
CA ILE A 6 16.27 -3.05 -15.44
C ILE A 6 16.32 -4.17 -14.41
N ILE A 7 17.26 -5.12 -14.58
CA ILE A 7 17.43 -6.26 -13.65
C ILE A 7 17.74 -5.74 -12.24
N GLN A 8 18.64 -4.77 -12.12
CA GLN A 8 18.99 -4.17 -10.82
C GLN A 8 17.79 -3.50 -10.16
N THR A 9 17.01 -2.72 -10.93
CA THR A 9 15.79 -2.07 -10.41
C THR A 9 14.78 -3.10 -9.93
N ILE A 10 14.52 -4.15 -10.72
CA ILE A 10 13.61 -5.22 -10.32
C ILE A 10 14.12 -5.89 -9.03
N ALA A 11 15.40 -6.21 -8.93
CA ALA A 11 15.98 -6.86 -7.76
C ALA A 11 15.83 -5.99 -6.48
N ILE A 12 16.03 -4.66 -6.60
CA ILE A 12 15.87 -3.71 -5.48
C ILE A 12 14.42 -3.61 -5.03
N TYR A 13 13.45 -3.54 -5.95
CA TYR A 13 12.05 -3.28 -5.64
C TYR A 13 11.22 -4.53 -5.37
N ALA A 14 11.62 -5.72 -5.85
CA ALA A 14 10.83 -6.95 -5.77
C ALA A 14 10.44 -7.29 -4.34
N LEU A 15 11.42 -7.37 -3.43
CA LEU A 15 11.18 -7.72 -2.04
C LEU A 15 10.32 -6.65 -1.32
N PRO A 16 10.65 -5.35 -1.36
CA PRO A 16 9.82 -4.30 -0.80
C PRO A 16 8.38 -4.31 -1.28
N VAL A 17 8.12 -4.45 -2.57
CA VAL A 17 6.77 -4.46 -3.16
C VAL A 17 6.00 -5.68 -2.70
N LEU A 18 6.59 -6.88 -2.77
CA LEU A 18 5.94 -8.12 -2.34
C LEU A 18 5.56 -8.07 -0.87
N PHE A 19 6.45 -7.58 -0.01
CA PHE A 19 6.15 -7.43 1.42
C PHE A 19 5.08 -6.37 1.66
N ALA A 20 5.17 -5.22 1.00
CA ALA A 20 4.21 -4.13 1.16
C ALA A 20 2.78 -4.60 0.86
N ILE A 21 2.59 -5.28 -0.28
CA ILE A 21 1.29 -5.81 -0.70
C ILE A 21 0.83 -6.93 0.24
N THR A 22 1.71 -7.88 0.54
CA THR A 22 1.35 -9.08 1.32
C THR A 22 0.90 -8.74 2.73
N VAL A 23 1.66 -7.87 3.41
CA VAL A 23 1.34 -7.49 4.79
C VAL A 23 0.10 -6.60 4.83
N HIS A 24 -0.05 -5.69 3.86
CA HIS A 24 -1.25 -4.86 3.71
C HIS A 24 -2.53 -5.71 3.60
N GLU A 25 -2.56 -6.66 2.68
CA GLU A 25 -3.69 -7.56 2.47
C GLU A 25 -3.93 -8.47 3.68
N ALA A 26 -2.85 -9.04 4.25
CA ALA A 26 -2.96 -9.86 5.45
C ALA A 26 -3.51 -9.08 6.65
N ALA A 27 -3.15 -7.79 6.78
CA ALA A 27 -3.64 -6.93 7.85
C ALA A 27 -5.16 -6.72 7.78
N HIS A 28 -5.71 -6.47 6.59
CA HIS A 28 -7.17 -6.42 6.40
C HIS A 28 -7.85 -7.71 6.87
N GLY A 29 -7.37 -8.86 6.41
CA GLY A 29 -7.93 -10.16 6.76
C GLY A 29 -7.81 -10.49 8.25
N TYR A 30 -6.69 -10.13 8.88
CA TYR A 30 -6.44 -10.34 10.31
C TYR A 30 -7.40 -9.50 11.17
N VAL A 31 -7.54 -8.22 10.84
CA VAL A 31 -8.42 -7.30 11.57
C VAL A 31 -9.90 -7.64 11.31
N ALA A 32 -10.28 -8.03 10.08
CA ALA A 32 -11.63 -8.51 9.78
C ALA A 32 -11.98 -9.73 10.63
N ARG A 33 -11.08 -10.72 10.72
CA ARG A 33 -11.26 -11.89 11.60
C ARG A 33 -11.42 -11.51 13.07
N HIS A 34 -10.62 -10.55 13.56
CA HIS A 34 -10.74 -10.05 14.94
C HIS A 34 -12.12 -9.46 15.20
N TYR A 35 -12.72 -8.77 14.24
CA TYR A 35 -14.04 -8.17 14.34
C TYR A 35 -15.20 -9.08 13.94
N GLY A 36 -14.94 -10.36 13.64
CA GLY A 36 -15.97 -11.39 13.45
C GLY A 36 -16.09 -11.95 12.03
N ASP A 37 -15.45 -11.33 11.03
CA ASP A 37 -15.45 -11.87 9.67
C ASP A 37 -14.30 -12.87 9.46
N GLY A 38 -14.63 -14.18 9.48
CA GLY A 38 -13.70 -15.26 9.22
C GLY A 38 -13.46 -15.58 7.74
N THR A 39 -14.12 -14.88 6.79
CA THR A 39 -14.13 -15.22 5.35
C THR A 39 -12.71 -15.40 4.78
N ALA A 40 -11.85 -14.42 4.99
CA ALA A 40 -10.46 -14.49 4.52
C ALA A 40 -9.65 -15.63 5.16
N ALA A 41 -9.88 -15.88 6.44
CA ALA A 41 -9.18 -16.96 7.17
C ALA A 41 -9.61 -18.35 6.66
N PHE A 42 -10.90 -18.59 6.45
CA PHE A 42 -11.40 -19.85 5.89
C PHE A 42 -10.86 -20.13 4.48
N LEU A 43 -10.64 -19.08 3.69
CA LEU A 43 -10.07 -19.19 2.34
C LEU A 43 -8.53 -19.26 2.34
N GLY A 44 -7.88 -19.31 3.51
CA GLY A 44 -6.43 -19.35 3.63
C GLY A 44 -5.72 -18.10 3.08
N ARG A 45 -6.43 -16.93 3.12
CA ARG A 45 -5.93 -15.65 2.58
C ARG A 45 -5.29 -14.76 3.64
N VAL A 46 -5.43 -15.10 4.94
CA VAL A 46 -4.72 -14.44 6.05
C VAL A 46 -3.35 -15.10 6.18
N THR A 47 -2.40 -14.68 5.37
CA THR A 47 -1.08 -15.30 5.26
C THR A 47 -0.03 -14.29 4.79
N LEU A 48 1.22 -14.49 5.18
CA LEU A 48 2.38 -13.75 4.67
C LEU A 48 3.00 -14.38 3.41
N ASN A 49 2.37 -15.42 2.84
CA ASN A 49 2.82 -16.01 1.57
C ASN A 49 2.41 -15.10 0.40
N PRO A 50 3.36 -14.42 -0.27
CA PRO A 50 3.05 -13.47 -1.33
C PRO A 50 2.34 -14.09 -2.53
N ILE A 51 2.56 -15.38 -2.81
CA ILE A 51 1.92 -16.09 -3.94
C ILE A 51 0.38 -16.06 -3.81
N LYS A 52 -0.14 -16.04 -2.57
CA LYS A 52 -1.58 -15.97 -2.32
C LYS A 52 -2.19 -14.60 -2.65
N HIS A 53 -1.37 -13.56 -2.73
CA HIS A 53 -1.78 -12.17 -2.98
C HIS A 53 -1.43 -11.69 -4.40
N ILE A 54 -0.70 -12.49 -5.18
CA ILE A 54 -0.42 -12.20 -6.59
C ILE A 54 -1.67 -12.48 -7.43
N ASP A 55 -2.08 -11.49 -8.21
CA ASP A 55 -3.03 -11.63 -9.32
C ASP A 55 -2.22 -11.63 -10.62
N PRO A 56 -2.29 -12.68 -11.46
CA PRO A 56 -1.52 -12.74 -12.69
C PRO A 56 -1.75 -11.57 -13.63
N ILE A 57 -2.99 -11.05 -13.68
CA ILE A 57 -3.36 -9.94 -14.55
C ILE A 57 -2.97 -8.61 -13.87
N GLY A 58 -3.46 -8.39 -12.65
CA GLY A 58 -3.29 -7.10 -11.95
C GLY A 58 -1.88 -6.84 -11.46
N THR A 59 -1.19 -7.87 -10.97
CA THR A 59 0.14 -7.73 -10.36
C THR A 59 1.28 -7.86 -11.36
N ILE A 60 1.06 -8.58 -12.49
CA ILE A 60 2.13 -8.86 -13.45
C ILE A 60 1.81 -8.28 -14.83
N ALA A 61 0.72 -8.74 -15.47
CA ALA A 61 0.45 -8.40 -16.87
C ALA A 61 0.13 -6.91 -17.07
N MET A 62 -0.68 -6.33 -16.18
CA MET A 62 -1.09 -4.92 -16.29
C MET A 62 0.09 -3.94 -16.08
N PRO A 63 0.93 -4.05 -15.03
CA PRO A 63 2.11 -3.22 -14.89
C PRO A 63 3.05 -3.33 -16.08
N LEU A 64 3.32 -4.53 -16.57
CA LEU A 64 4.20 -4.76 -17.71
C LEU A 64 3.62 -4.13 -18.99
N PHE A 65 2.33 -4.33 -19.26
CA PHE A 65 1.66 -3.74 -20.42
C PHE A 65 1.70 -2.21 -20.37
N LEU A 66 1.33 -1.61 -19.23
CA LEU A 66 1.33 -0.16 -19.07
C LEU A 66 2.73 0.44 -19.16
N TYR A 67 3.73 -0.23 -18.59
CA TYR A 67 5.12 0.19 -18.70
C TYR A 67 5.59 0.23 -20.16
N ILE A 68 5.32 -0.85 -20.92
CA ILE A 68 5.68 -0.91 -22.35
C ILE A 68 4.87 0.12 -23.16
N ALA A 69 3.55 0.18 -22.98
CA ALA A 69 2.67 1.05 -23.73
C ALA A 69 2.95 2.54 -23.51
N THR A 70 3.45 2.93 -22.33
CA THR A 70 3.76 4.32 -21.99
C THR A 70 5.23 4.67 -22.11
N GLY A 71 6.07 3.76 -22.63
CA GLY A 71 7.52 3.97 -22.73
C GLY A 71 8.20 4.15 -21.37
N GLY A 72 7.69 3.49 -20.33
CA GLY A 72 8.25 3.54 -18.98
C GLY A 72 7.73 4.69 -18.10
N ASN A 73 6.81 5.51 -18.61
CA ASN A 73 6.33 6.70 -17.88
C ASN A 73 5.21 6.42 -16.87
N PHE A 74 4.52 5.29 -17.01
CA PHE A 74 3.40 4.95 -16.14
C PHE A 74 3.43 3.46 -15.76
N LEU A 75 3.37 3.22 -14.46
CA LEU A 75 3.31 1.87 -13.89
C LEU A 75 2.12 1.82 -12.93
N PHE A 76 1.19 0.92 -13.18
CA PHE A 76 0.07 0.65 -12.29
C PHE A 76 -0.23 -0.84 -12.26
N GLY A 77 -0.57 -1.32 -11.07
CA GLY A 77 -0.99 -2.69 -10.86
C GLY A 77 -1.80 -2.82 -9.58
N TYR A 78 -2.45 -3.95 -9.42
CA TYR A 78 -3.19 -4.28 -8.20
C TYR A 78 -2.90 -5.70 -7.75
N ALA A 79 -3.03 -5.92 -6.44
CA ALA A 79 -2.95 -7.24 -5.85
C ALA A 79 -4.32 -7.93 -5.86
N LYS A 80 -4.31 -9.24 -5.70
CA LYS A 80 -5.53 -9.99 -5.44
C LYS A 80 -6.04 -9.64 -4.04
N PRO A 81 -7.17 -8.92 -3.91
CA PRO A 81 -7.61 -8.42 -2.61
C PRO A 81 -8.01 -9.57 -1.69
N VAL A 82 -7.79 -9.38 -0.40
CA VAL A 82 -8.32 -10.29 0.63
C VAL A 82 -9.83 -10.09 0.75
N PRO A 83 -10.63 -11.17 0.60
CA PRO A 83 -12.07 -11.05 0.66
C PRO A 83 -12.54 -10.73 2.09
N VAL A 84 -13.21 -9.60 2.25
CA VAL A 84 -13.84 -9.17 3.50
C VAL A 84 -15.34 -9.05 3.28
N ASN A 85 -16.12 -9.76 4.09
CA ASN A 85 -17.57 -9.60 4.13
C ASN A 85 -17.94 -8.69 5.30
N PHE A 86 -18.14 -7.42 5.01
CA PHE A 86 -18.48 -6.42 6.02
C PHE A 86 -19.78 -6.72 6.77
N GLY A 87 -20.71 -7.50 6.17
CA GLY A 87 -21.94 -7.96 6.83
C GLY A 87 -21.70 -8.94 7.98
N ASN A 88 -20.56 -9.62 8.01
CA ASN A 88 -20.18 -10.56 9.06
C ASN A 88 -19.51 -9.89 10.27
N LEU A 89 -19.16 -8.61 10.16
CA LEU A 89 -18.56 -7.86 11.26
C LEU A 89 -19.56 -7.66 12.40
N ARG A 90 -19.09 -7.62 13.65
CA ARG A 90 -19.95 -7.43 14.83
C ARG A 90 -20.70 -6.09 14.79
N ASN A 91 -20.02 -5.03 14.35
CA ASN A 91 -20.58 -3.70 14.14
C ASN A 91 -20.17 -3.21 12.73
N PRO A 92 -20.88 -3.63 11.66
CA PRO A 92 -20.42 -3.51 10.28
C PRO A 92 -19.86 -2.14 9.92
N LYS A 93 -20.56 -1.08 10.29
CA LYS A 93 -20.18 0.29 9.93
C LYS A 93 -18.93 0.78 10.67
N ARG A 94 -18.84 0.52 11.97
CA ARG A 94 -17.71 0.94 12.81
C ARG A 94 -16.48 0.07 12.53
N ASP A 95 -16.68 -1.24 12.45
CA ASP A 95 -15.58 -2.19 12.34
C ASP A 95 -14.95 -2.14 10.94
N MET A 96 -15.76 -1.79 9.90
CA MET A 96 -15.26 -1.53 8.54
C MET A 96 -14.16 -0.46 8.52
N VAL A 97 -14.26 0.58 9.36
CA VAL A 97 -13.24 1.63 9.45
C VAL A 97 -11.90 1.05 9.89
N TRP A 98 -11.91 0.20 10.92
CA TRP A 98 -10.69 -0.44 11.44
C TRP A 98 -10.11 -1.46 10.46
N VAL A 99 -10.98 -2.23 9.82
CA VAL A 99 -10.56 -3.18 8.78
C VAL A 99 -9.90 -2.43 7.63
N ALA A 100 -10.52 -1.37 7.12
CA ALA A 100 -9.97 -0.59 6.02
C ALA A 100 -8.69 0.16 6.42
N LEU A 101 -8.58 0.66 7.65
CA LEU A 101 -7.37 1.32 8.14
C LEU A 101 -6.19 0.37 8.32
N ALA A 102 -6.43 -0.93 8.54
CA ALA A 102 -5.39 -1.91 8.87
C ALA A 102 -4.31 -2.03 7.78
N GLY A 103 -4.73 -2.04 6.51
CA GLY A 103 -3.80 -2.07 5.36
C GLY A 103 -2.86 -0.87 5.34
N PRO A 104 -3.39 0.35 5.21
CA PRO A 104 -2.56 1.55 5.24
C PRO A 104 -1.69 1.67 6.50
N ALA A 105 -2.25 1.38 7.69
CA ALA A 105 -1.48 1.42 8.93
C ALA A 105 -0.30 0.43 8.90
N SER A 106 -0.48 -0.77 8.36
CA SER A 106 0.60 -1.74 8.21
C SER A 106 1.72 -1.22 7.29
N ASN A 107 1.36 -0.54 6.20
CA ASN A 107 2.35 0.08 5.32
C ASN A 107 3.14 1.19 6.04
N LEU A 108 2.49 2.03 6.84
CA LEU A 108 3.20 3.06 7.60
C LEU A 108 4.20 2.45 8.59
N VAL A 109 3.81 1.38 9.30
CA VAL A 109 4.69 0.62 10.20
C VAL A 109 5.86 0.00 9.43
N MET A 110 5.60 -0.58 8.26
CA MET A 110 6.68 -1.14 7.42
C MET A 110 7.61 -0.06 6.86
N ALA A 111 7.10 1.10 6.48
CA ALA A 111 7.94 2.23 6.06
C ALA A 111 8.91 2.64 7.18
N LEU A 112 8.42 2.71 8.43
CA LEU A 112 9.26 2.94 9.60
C LEU A 112 10.29 1.81 9.79
N GLY A 113 9.88 0.55 9.68
CA GLY A 113 10.78 -0.61 9.80
C GLY A 113 11.90 -0.61 8.77
N TRP A 114 11.62 -0.27 7.50
CA TRP A 114 12.62 -0.09 6.47
C TRP A 114 13.58 1.06 6.77
N GLY A 115 13.07 2.16 7.33
CA GLY A 115 13.89 3.28 7.79
C GLY A 115 14.82 2.87 8.94
N VAL A 116 14.31 2.18 9.95
CA VAL A 116 15.13 1.64 11.05
C VAL A 116 16.22 0.71 10.51
N LEU A 117 15.84 -0.20 9.59
CA LEU A 117 16.80 -1.13 8.97
C LEU A 117 17.92 -0.36 8.22
N LEU A 118 17.56 0.71 7.51
CA LEU A 118 18.54 1.56 6.82
C LEU A 118 19.60 2.11 7.80
N TYR A 119 19.16 2.66 8.93
CA TYR A 119 20.07 3.19 9.95
C TYR A 119 20.92 2.10 10.62
N LEU A 120 20.33 0.93 10.88
CA LEU A 120 21.06 -0.21 11.46
C LEU A 120 22.13 -0.73 10.50
N LEU A 121 21.85 -0.84 9.21
CA LEU A 121 22.83 -1.26 8.20
C LEU A 121 23.98 -0.24 8.11
N ALA A 122 23.65 1.04 8.09
CA ALA A 122 24.66 2.09 8.07
C ALA A 122 25.55 2.07 9.33
N GLY A 123 24.95 1.93 10.52
CA GLY A 123 25.69 1.81 11.78
C GLY A 123 26.54 0.55 11.87
N ALA A 124 26.16 -0.54 11.17
CA ALA A 124 26.95 -1.76 11.05
C ALA A 124 28.07 -1.67 9.98
N GLY A 125 28.21 -0.50 9.33
CA GLY A 125 29.23 -0.29 8.29
C GLY A 125 28.94 -0.96 6.97
N VAL A 126 27.69 -1.35 6.70
CA VAL A 126 27.26 -1.92 5.42
C VAL A 126 27.24 -0.82 4.37
N THR A 127 28.12 -0.92 3.36
CA THR A 127 28.30 0.06 2.29
C THR A 127 27.74 -0.42 0.94
N GLU A 128 27.28 -1.66 0.87
CA GLU A 128 26.74 -2.24 -0.37
C GLU A 128 25.47 -1.49 -0.78
N ARG A 129 25.59 -0.82 -1.92
CA ARG A 129 24.55 0.02 -2.50
C ARG A 129 23.20 -0.70 -2.63
N PHE A 130 23.23 -2.00 -2.94
CA PHE A 130 22.03 -2.81 -3.10
C PHE A 130 21.13 -2.79 -1.85
N PHE A 131 21.68 -3.02 -0.66
CA PHE A 131 20.88 -3.06 0.58
C PHE A 131 20.35 -1.67 0.97
N ILE A 132 21.17 -0.65 0.77
CA ILE A 132 20.77 0.75 1.04
C ILE A 132 19.61 1.15 0.13
N GLU A 133 19.72 0.91 -1.18
CA GLU A 133 18.65 1.24 -2.14
C GLU A 133 17.40 0.39 -1.91
N MET A 134 17.52 -0.87 -1.49
CA MET A 134 16.39 -1.71 -1.13
C MET A 134 15.64 -1.15 0.09
N CYS A 135 16.33 -0.67 1.12
CA CYS A 135 15.69 -0.03 2.27
C CYS A 135 14.97 1.26 1.85
N ARG A 136 15.59 2.09 1.02
CA ARG A 136 14.97 3.31 0.47
C ARG A 136 13.74 2.99 -0.38
N ALA A 137 13.83 1.96 -1.24
CA ALA A 137 12.70 1.47 -2.01
C ALA A 137 11.57 0.96 -1.09
N GLY A 138 11.91 0.26 -0.01
CA GLY A 138 10.96 -0.20 1.01
C GLY A 138 10.20 0.94 1.67
N MET A 139 10.91 1.99 2.10
CA MET A 139 10.26 3.20 2.64
C MET A 139 9.34 3.83 1.59
N LEU A 140 9.84 4.04 0.38
CA LEU A 140 9.10 4.71 -0.69
C LEU A 140 7.83 3.96 -1.07
N VAL A 141 7.91 2.66 -1.35
CA VAL A 141 6.77 1.82 -1.74
C VAL A 141 5.69 1.82 -0.66
N ASN A 142 6.10 1.66 0.59
CA ASN A 142 5.15 1.63 1.71
C ASN A 142 4.50 2.99 1.96
N VAL A 143 5.21 4.10 1.82
CA VAL A 143 4.64 5.46 1.89
C VAL A 143 3.68 5.71 0.73
N ILE A 144 4.02 5.27 -0.49
CA ILE A 144 3.11 5.34 -1.65
C ILE A 144 1.83 4.57 -1.36
N MET A 145 1.92 3.31 -0.92
CA MET A 145 0.75 2.48 -0.63
C MET A 145 -0.10 3.06 0.51
N PHE A 146 0.54 3.56 1.57
CA PHE A 146 -0.14 4.23 2.67
C PHE A 146 -0.96 5.43 2.19
N VAL A 147 -0.33 6.35 1.49
CA VAL A 147 -0.97 7.60 1.05
C VAL A 147 -2.02 7.36 -0.04
N PHE A 148 -1.72 6.48 -1.01
CA PHE A 148 -2.63 6.17 -2.11
C PHE A 148 -3.91 5.51 -1.61
N ASN A 149 -3.79 4.51 -0.74
CA ASN A 149 -4.96 3.80 -0.21
C ASN A 149 -5.80 4.65 0.76
N LEU A 150 -5.26 5.72 1.33
CA LEU A 150 -6.03 6.69 2.12
C LEU A 150 -6.83 7.69 1.28
N PHE A 151 -6.72 7.68 -0.06
CA PHE A 151 -7.53 8.55 -0.91
C PHE A 151 -9.03 8.27 -0.67
N PRO A 152 -9.87 9.31 -0.44
CA PRO A 152 -11.23 9.15 0.10
C PRO A 152 -12.26 8.74 -0.96
N LEU A 153 -11.93 7.78 -1.81
CA LEU A 153 -12.82 7.26 -2.86
C LEU A 153 -12.80 5.72 -2.90
N PRO A 154 -13.94 5.02 -2.77
CA PRO A 154 -14.02 3.59 -3.03
C PRO A 154 -13.58 3.26 -4.48
N PRO A 155 -12.89 2.16 -4.75
CA PRO A 155 -12.67 1.01 -3.87
C PRO A 155 -11.46 1.10 -2.93
N LEU A 156 -10.76 2.25 -2.88
CA LEU A 156 -9.61 2.44 -1.98
C LEU A 156 -10.04 2.43 -0.51
N ASP A 157 -9.12 2.10 0.37
CA ASP A 157 -9.40 1.97 1.82
C ASP A 157 -9.89 3.27 2.44
N GLY A 158 -9.33 4.42 2.04
CA GLY A 158 -9.77 5.74 2.47
C GLY A 158 -11.24 6.01 2.14
N GLY A 159 -11.71 5.52 0.98
CA GLY A 159 -13.12 5.57 0.62
C GLY A 159 -13.99 4.72 1.54
N ARG A 160 -13.55 3.52 1.91
CA ARG A 160 -14.25 2.64 2.85
C ARG A 160 -14.23 3.20 4.28
N ILE A 161 -13.12 3.78 4.70
CA ILE A 161 -13.03 4.52 5.98
C ILE A 161 -14.08 5.64 5.98
N LEU A 162 -14.14 6.43 4.92
CA LEU A 162 -15.07 7.54 4.81
C LEU A 162 -16.54 7.05 4.83
N VAL A 163 -16.86 5.97 4.09
CA VAL A 163 -18.19 5.33 4.15
C VAL A 163 -18.55 4.91 5.58
N GLY A 164 -17.60 4.35 6.32
CA GLY A 164 -17.81 3.95 7.72
C GLY A 164 -18.06 5.11 8.67
N LEU A 165 -17.44 6.26 8.43
CA LEU A 165 -17.54 7.46 9.28
C LEU A 165 -18.77 8.33 8.96
N LEU A 166 -19.23 8.37 7.71
CA LEU A 166 -20.32 9.21 7.26
C LEU A 166 -21.69 8.74 7.81
N PRO A 167 -22.69 9.64 7.99
CA PRO A 167 -24.07 9.27 8.22
C PRO A 167 -24.63 8.40 7.09
N ALA A 168 -25.71 7.64 7.33
CA ALA A 168 -26.22 6.62 6.41
C ALA A 168 -26.50 7.12 4.98
N GLY A 169 -27.10 8.30 4.83
CA GLY A 169 -27.39 8.87 3.51
C GLY A 169 -26.16 9.14 2.66
N PRO A 170 -25.21 9.99 3.09
CA PRO A 170 -23.95 10.22 2.39
C PRO A 170 -23.10 8.95 2.21
N ALA A 171 -23.07 8.04 3.20
CA ALA A 171 -22.37 6.77 3.12
C ALA A 171 -22.89 5.91 1.95
N MET A 172 -24.23 5.80 1.83
CA MET A 172 -24.88 5.06 0.74
C MET A 172 -24.59 5.70 -0.63
N ALA A 173 -24.62 7.03 -0.72
CA ALA A 173 -24.30 7.74 -1.96
C ALA A 173 -22.86 7.45 -2.41
N LEU A 174 -21.91 7.49 -1.46
CA LEU A 174 -20.49 7.21 -1.75
C LEU A 174 -20.27 5.73 -2.13
N SER A 175 -20.93 4.79 -1.43
CA SER A 175 -20.82 3.35 -1.75
C SER A 175 -21.33 3.00 -3.15
N ARG A 176 -22.32 3.74 -3.69
CA ARG A 176 -22.83 3.54 -5.06
C ARG A 176 -21.79 3.85 -6.14
N ILE A 177 -20.74 4.59 -5.80
CA ILE A 177 -19.65 4.91 -6.72
C ILE A 177 -18.67 3.74 -6.85
N GLU A 178 -18.62 2.82 -5.87
CA GLU A 178 -17.62 1.73 -5.82
C GLU A 178 -17.47 0.94 -7.13
N PRO A 179 -18.52 0.55 -7.87
CA PRO A 179 -18.38 -0.16 -9.14
C PRO A 179 -17.64 0.63 -10.22
N TRP A 180 -17.69 1.96 -10.15
CA TRP A 180 -17.03 2.89 -11.09
C TRP A 180 -15.73 3.44 -10.52
N GLY A 181 -15.47 3.21 -9.25
CA GLY A 181 -14.39 3.82 -8.49
C GLY A 181 -13.02 3.57 -9.11
N PHE A 182 -12.77 2.35 -9.60
CA PHE A 182 -11.53 2.04 -10.31
C PHE A 182 -11.29 2.98 -11.51
N PHE A 183 -12.28 3.17 -12.36
CA PHE A 183 -12.17 4.03 -13.55
C PHE A 183 -12.02 5.51 -13.16
N ILE A 184 -12.72 5.95 -12.11
CA ILE A 184 -12.62 7.32 -11.61
C ILE A 184 -11.22 7.57 -11.04
N VAL A 185 -10.71 6.68 -10.18
CA VAL A 185 -9.35 6.78 -9.63
C VAL A 185 -8.32 6.80 -10.73
N MET A 186 -8.44 5.90 -11.73
CA MET A 186 -7.52 5.86 -12.87
C MET A 186 -7.56 7.17 -13.68
N GLY A 187 -8.75 7.68 -13.97
CA GLY A 187 -8.91 8.98 -14.66
C GLY A 187 -8.26 10.12 -13.88
N LEU A 188 -8.42 10.17 -12.55
CA LEU A 188 -7.82 11.19 -11.69
C LEU A 188 -6.29 11.03 -11.58
N VAL A 189 -5.76 9.80 -11.66
CA VAL A 189 -4.31 9.55 -11.71
C VAL A 189 -3.74 10.04 -13.03
N VAL A 190 -4.36 9.67 -14.17
CA VAL A 190 -3.93 10.09 -15.50
C VAL A 190 -4.02 11.61 -15.67
N ALA A 191 -5.06 12.24 -15.12
CA ALA A 191 -5.20 13.71 -15.10
C ALA A 191 -4.21 14.40 -14.15
N GLY A 192 -3.41 13.66 -13.38
CA GLY A 192 -2.45 14.20 -12.42
C GLY A 192 -3.08 14.80 -11.15
N VAL A 193 -4.40 14.71 -10.99
CA VAL A 193 -5.12 15.25 -9.82
C VAL A 193 -4.67 14.56 -8.53
N ILE A 194 -4.72 13.24 -8.50
CA ILE A 194 -4.28 12.47 -7.33
C ILE A 194 -2.78 12.70 -7.08
N SER A 195 -1.96 12.67 -8.12
CA SER A 195 -0.50 12.82 -7.98
C SER A 195 -0.11 14.17 -7.38
N ASN A 196 -0.72 15.27 -7.83
CA ASN A 196 -0.32 16.62 -7.43
C ASN A 196 -1.03 17.12 -6.17
N LEU A 197 -2.34 16.83 -6.00
CA LEU A 197 -3.13 17.38 -4.90
C LEU A 197 -3.21 16.48 -3.68
N TRP A 198 -2.95 15.18 -3.85
CA TRP A 198 -3.03 14.20 -2.77
C TRP A 198 -1.69 13.54 -2.45
N MET A 199 -1.11 12.84 -3.43
CA MET A 199 0.12 12.06 -3.20
C MET A 199 1.29 12.93 -2.79
N ARG A 200 1.62 13.94 -3.60
CA ARG A 200 2.81 14.78 -3.34
C ARG A 200 2.81 15.43 -1.96
N PRO A 201 1.76 16.18 -1.53
CA PRO A 201 1.78 16.84 -0.22
C PRO A 201 1.76 15.84 0.94
N LEU A 202 0.97 14.75 0.85
CA LEU A 202 0.88 13.77 1.92
C LEU A 202 2.12 12.88 2.02
N MET A 203 2.77 12.55 0.91
CA MET A 203 4.05 11.86 0.93
C MET A 203 5.14 12.74 1.58
N GLN A 204 5.21 14.03 1.23
CA GLN A 204 6.15 14.96 1.87
C GLN A 204 5.93 15.04 3.38
N LEU A 205 4.68 15.16 3.80
CA LEU A 205 4.32 15.14 5.22
C LEU A 205 4.74 13.83 5.89
N THR A 206 4.42 12.70 5.28
CA THR A 206 4.72 11.37 5.84
C THR A 206 6.23 11.15 5.95
N PHE A 207 7.01 11.50 4.91
CA PHE A 207 8.48 11.42 4.99
C PHE A 207 9.06 12.38 6.02
N GLY A 208 8.51 13.58 6.16
CA GLY A 208 8.89 14.52 7.21
C GLY A 208 8.67 13.95 8.62
N LEU A 209 7.50 13.34 8.85
CA LEU A 209 7.19 12.67 10.12
C LEU A 209 8.10 11.46 10.37
N LEU A 210 8.35 10.63 9.36
CA LEU A 210 9.28 9.50 9.47
C LEU A 210 10.70 10.00 9.79
N GLY A 211 11.14 11.09 9.18
CA GLY A 211 12.43 11.72 9.48
C GLY A 211 12.54 12.16 10.95
N ILE A 212 11.49 12.80 11.50
CA ILE A 212 11.44 13.18 12.91
C ILE A 212 11.52 11.95 13.82
N VAL A 213 10.74 10.90 13.52
CA VAL A 213 10.72 9.66 14.32
C VAL A 213 12.05 8.92 14.25
N LEU A 214 12.72 8.95 13.10
CA LEU A 214 14.01 8.26 12.87
C LEU A 214 15.22 9.10 13.31
N SER A 215 15.06 10.40 13.57
CA SER A 215 16.17 11.30 13.95
C SER A 215 16.99 10.82 15.15
N PRO A 216 16.43 10.14 16.18
CA PRO A 216 17.24 9.59 17.25
C PRO A 216 18.26 8.53 16.80
N LEU A 217 18.10 7.96 15.60
CA LEU A 217 19.01 6.95 15.04
C LEU A 217 20.13 7.56 14.19
N GLU A 218 20.13 8.88 13.98
CA GLU A 218 21.16 9.58 13.15
C GLU A 218 22.58 9.42 13.68
N PHE A 219 22.74 9.13 14.98
CA PHE A 219 24.07 8.85 15.55
C PHE A 219 24.73 7.60 14.93
N LEU A 220 23.95 6.68 14.35
CA LEU A 220 24.46 5.49 13.66
C LEU A 220 25.08 5.81 12.30
N LEU A 221 24.88 7.02 11.77
CA LEU A 221 25.45 7.46 10.50
C LEU A 221 26.84 8.12 10.66
N LYS A 222 27.33 8.27 11.89
CA LYS A 222 28.61 8.87 12.23
C LYS A 222 29.67 7.80 12.39
#